data_2f6f783c301e4a508c00cd3b472c7489
#
_entry.id   2f6f783c301e4a508c00cd3b472c7489
#
_cell.length_a   1.000
_cell.length_b   1.000
_cell.length_c   1.000
_cell.angle_alpha   90.00
_cell.angle_beta   90.00
_cell.angle_gamma   90.00
#
_symmetry.space_group_name_H-M   'P 1'
#
loop_
_entity.id
_entity.type
_entity.pdbx_description
1 polymer ?
#
loop_
_entity_poly.entity_id
_entity_poly.type
_entity_poly.pdbx_seq_one_letter_code
_entity_poly.pdbx_strand_id
1 'polypeptide(L)' 'MKDLQLDLRRMVKDFGGMTNTSRLLTANGWPTSRDAVDKWRRRQSLPVSTLCVLALIAKERGQRFDLYDYIKK' A
#
# COMPACT_ATOMS: atom_id res chain seq x y z
N MET A 1 -5.80 -5.58 -22.90
CA MET A 1 -6.11 -4.64 -21.81
C MET A 1 -4.81 -4.02 -21.30
N LYS A 2 -4.77 -2.71 -21.17
CA LYS A 2 -3.57 -2.07 -20.63
C LYS A 2 -3.42 -2.40 -19.15
N ASP A 3 -2.19 -2.49 -18.69
CA ASP A 3 -1.91 -2.74 -17.31
C ASP A 3 -2.44 -1.60 -16.45
N LEU A 4 -3.14 -1.98 -15.38
CA LEU A 4 -3.61 -1.00 -14.42
C LEU A 4 -2.42 -0.51 -13.59
N GLN A 5 -2.30 0.80 -13.46
CA GLN A 5 -1.32 1.41 -12.59
C GLN A 5 -2.02 2.00 -11.38
N LEU A 6 -1.44 1.74 -10.22
CA LEU A 6 -1.95 2.27 -8.96
C LEU A 6 -1.09 3.45 -8.52
N ASP A 7 -1.74 4.45 -7.96
CA ASP A 7 -1.04 5.60 -7.37
C ASP A 7 -0.53 5.20 -5.99
N LEU A 8 0.59 4.48 -5.97
CA LEU A 8 1.16 3.98 -4.73
C LEU A 8 1.77 5.08 -3.87
N ARG A 9 2.18 6.18 -4.48
CA ARG A 9 2.66 7.34 -3.73
C ARG A 9 1.56 7.89 -2.83
N ARG A 10 0.36 8.03 -3.38
CA ARG A 10 -0.81 8.49 -2.61
C ARG A 10 -1.22 7.46 -1.57
N MET A 11 -1.21 6.16 -1.95
CA MET A 11 -1.57 5.08 -1.05
C MET A 11 -0.65 5.06 0.17
N VAL A 12 0.66 5.14 -0.05
CA VAL A 12 1.65 5.17 1.02
C VAL A 12 1.44 6.39 1.90
N LYS A 13 1.15 7.54 1.30
CA LYS A 13 0.87 8.77 2.05
C LYS A 13 -0.35 8.60 2.96
N ASP A 14 -1.39 7.94 2.46
CA ASP A 14 -2.62 7.73 3.23
C ASP A 14 -2.40 6.78 4.42
N PHE A 15 -1.37 5.95 4.37
CA PHE A 15 -0.97 5.10 5.50
C PHE A 15 0.08 5.76 6.39
N GLY A 16 0.36 7.04 6.17
CA GLY A 16 1.26 7.80 7.04
C GLY A 16 2.71 7.87 6.59
N GLY A 17 2.99 7.55 5.31
CA GLY A 17 4.34 7.61 4.75
C GLY A 17 5.03 6.26 4.72
N MET A 18 6.22 6.19 4.11
CA MET A 18 6.94 4.93 3.89
C MET A 18 7.28 4.21 5.19
N THR A 19 7.81 4.93 6.15
CA THR A 19 8.21 4.34 7.44
C THR A 19 7.02 3.78 8.19
N ASN A 20 5.91 4.54 8.24
CA ASN A 20 4.72 4.09 8.94
C ASN A 20 4.06 2.91 8.22
N THR A 21 4.04 2.91 6.89
CA THR A 21 3.51 1.80 6.10
C THR A 21 4.29 0.52 6.38
N SER A 22 5.62 0.60 6.39
CA SER A 22 6.50 -0.52 6.72
C SER A 22 6.21 -1.04 8.13
N ARG A 23 6.07 -0.12 9.09
CA ARG A 23 5.80 -0.48 10.48
C ARG A 23 4.45 -1.17 10.65
N LEU A 24 3.41 -0.66 9.99
CA LEU A 24 2.07 -1.25 10.05
C LEU A 24 2.06 -2.66 9.49
N LEU A 25 2.69 -2.88 8.35
CA LEU A 25 2.76 -4.21 7.74
C LEU A 25 3.51 -5.18 8.65
N THR A 26 4.67 -4.77 9.14
CA THR A 26 5.47 -5.62 10.03
C THR A 26 4.70 -5.98 11.31
N ALA A 27 4.02 -5.01 11.88
CA ALA A 27 3.23 -5.22 13.11
C ALA A 27 2.06 -6.17 12.88
N ASN A 28 1.58 -6.30 11.65
CA ASN A 28 0.47 -7.19 11.31
C ASN A 28 0.95 -8.54 10.75
N GLY A 29 2.18 -8.90 11.02
CA GLY A 29 2.71 -10.21 10.62
C GLY A 29 3.15 -10.28 9.17
N TRP A 30 3.32 -9.14 8.51
CA TRP A 30 3.75 -9.07 7.11
C TRP A 30 5.05 -8.25 7.01
N PRO A 31 6.19 -8.84 7.39
CA PRO A 31 7.45 -8.10 7.45
C PRO A 31 7.76 -7.40 6.13
N THR A 32 7.91 -6.09 6.20
CA THR A 32 8.15 -5.27 5.02
C THR A 32 9.10 -4.15 5.39
N SER A 33 10.21 -4.04 4.67
CA SER A 33 11.16 -2.97 4.90
C SER A 33 10.70 -1.66 4.26
N ARG A 34 11.25 -0.55 4.75
CA ARG A 34 11.01 0.75 4.16
C ARG A 34 11.48 0.78 2.70
N ASP A 35 12.59 0.08 2.40
CA ASP A 35 13.11 0.00 1.03
C ASP A 35 12.13 -0.72 0.10
N ALA A 36 11.45 -1.75 0.60
CA ALA A 36 10.43 -2.45 -0.19
C ALA A 36 9.27 -1.51 -0.53
N VAL A 37 8.82 -0.70 0.43
CA VAL A 37 7.76 0.28 0.21
C VAL A 37 8.20 1.31 -0.83
N ASP A 38 9.45 1.77 -0.74
CA ASP A 38 10.00 2.72 -1.72
C ASP A 38 10.04 2.11 -3.12
N LYS A 39 10.39 0.83 -3.25
CA LYS A 39 10.39 0.15 -4.53
C LYS A 39 9.00 0.08 -5.14
N TRP A 40 7.97 -0.21 -4.34
CA TRP A 40 6.59 -0.21 -4.84
C TRP A 40 6.23 1.16 -5.40
N ARG A 41 6.57 2.21 -4.66
CA ARG A 41 6.26 3.57 -5.05
C ARG A 41 6.93 3.95 -6.37
N ARG A 42 8.18 3.54 -6.55
CA ARG A 42 8.92 3.84 -7.78
C ARG A 42 8.41 3.02 -8.97
N ARG A 43 8.08 1.76 -8.74
CA ARG A 43 7.58 0.86 -9.79
C ARG A 43 6.09 1.02 -10.03
N GLN A 44 5.38 1.65 -9.09
CA GLN A 44 3.93 1.78 -9.09
C GLN A 44 3.24 0.41 -9.16
N SER A 45 3.81 -0.54 -8.44
CA SER A 45 3.33 -1.92 -8.41
C SER A 45 3.71 -2.54 -7.07
N LEU A 46 2.81 -3.33 -6.51
CA LEU A 46 3.06 -4.09 -5.28
C LEU A 46 2.41 -5.46 -5.41
N PRO A 47 2.90 -6.46 -4.63
CA PRO A 47 2.27 -7.79 -4.65
C PRO A 47 0.82 -7.73 -4.20
N VAL A 48 -0.04 -8.53 -4.84
CA VAL A 48 -1.46 -8.58 -4.51
C VAL A 48 -1.67 -8.97 -3.03
N SER A 49 -0.87 -9.89 -2.53
CA SER A 49 -0.95 -10.30 -1.12
C SER A 49 -0.70 -9.13 -0.17
N THR A 50 0.28 -8.28 -0.49
CA THR A 50 0.56 -7.08 0.31
C THR A 50 -0.62 -6.12 0.26
N LEU A 51 -1.24 -5.97 -0.91
CA LEU A 51 -2.41 -5.11 -1.07
C LEU A 51 -3.56 -5.60 -0.17
N CYS A 52 -3.76 -6.91 -0.09
CA CYS A 52 -4.79 -7.48 0.79
C CYS A 52 -4.50 -7.19 2.26
N VAL A 53 -3.25 -7.26 2.68
CA VAL A 53 -2.88 -6.95 4.06
C VAL A 53 -3.14 -5.49 4.37
N LEU A 54 -2.80 -4.59 3.44
CA LEU A 54 -3.09 -3.16 3.61
C LEU A 54 -4.59 -2.90 3.74
N ALA A 55 -5.41 -3.60 2.95
CA ALA A 55 -6.85 -3.48 3.03
C ALA A 55 -7.37 -3.91 4.41
N LEU A 56 -6.84 -5.01 4.96
CA LEU A 56 -7.20 -5.48 6.29
C LEU A 56 -6.80 -4.47 7.37
N ILE A 57 -5.60 -3.91 7.27
CA ILE A 57 -5.12 -2.90 8.20
C ILE A 57 -6.05 -1.68 8.18
N ALA A 58 -6.41 -1.23 6.99
CA ALA A 58 -7.30 -0.08 6.83
C ALA A 58 -8.66 -0.35 7.49
N LYS A 59 -9.20 -1.55 7.30
CA LYS A 59 -10.48 -1.94 7.89
C LYS A 59 -10.42 -1.91 9.42
N GLU A 60 -9.36 -2.44 9.99
CA GLU A 60 -9.18 -2.47 11.45
C GLU A 60 -9.05 -1.07 12.04
N ARG A 61 -8.48 -0.14 11.28
CA ARG A 61 -8.29 1.24 11.71
C ARG A 61 -9.52 2.12 11.45
N GLY A 62 -10.56 1.58 10.81
CA GLY A 62 -11.68 2.38 10.38
C GLY A 62 -11.33 3.36 9.27
N GLN A 63 -10.24 3.12 8.56
CA GLN A 63 -9.76 3.95 7.48
C GLN A 63 -10.42 3.53 6.17
N ARG A 64 -10.92 4.50 5.40
CA ARG A 64 -11.47 4.21 4.09
C ARG A 64 -10.35 3.75 3.16
N PHE A 65 -10.56 2.63 2.50
CA PHE A 65 -9.59 2.09 1.54
C PHE A 65 -10.37 1.56 0.33
N ASP A 66 -10.36 2.32 -0.74
CA ASP A 66 -11.03 1.97 -1.99
C ASP A 66 -9.98 1.96 -3.11
N LEU A 67 -9.75 0.81 -3.71
CA LEU A 67 -8.77 0.67 -4.78
C LEU A 67 -9.04 1.59 -5.96
N TYR A 68 -10.31 1.86 -6.23
CA TYR A 68 -10.66 2.77 -7.33
C TYR A 68 -10.07 4.15 -7.15
N ASP A 69 -9.90 4.59 -5.90
CA ASP A 69 -9.31 5.91 -5.61
C ASP A 69 -7.84 5.99 -6.02
N TYR A 70 -7.17 4.84 -6.16
CA TYR A 70 -5.75 4.78 -6.45
C TYR A 70 -5.45 4.37 -7.89
N ILE A 71 -6.47 4.11 -8.69
CA ILE A 71 -6.24 3.74 -10.09
C ILE A 71 -5.84 4.99 -10.87
N LYS A 72 -4.68 4.90 -11.53
CA LYS A 72 -4.24 5.97 -12.44
C LYS A 72 -4.91 5.80 -13.79
N LYS A 73 -5.42 6.87 -14.29
CA LYS A 73 -6.05 6.90 -15.61
C LYS A 73 -5.13 7.50 -16.65
#